data_8cc47bfea76dc269e35d67449b7c8ce8
#
_entry.id   8cc47bfea76dc269e35d67449b7c8ce8
#
_cell.length_a   1.000
_cell.length_b   1.000
_cell.length_c   1.000
_cell.angle_alpha   90.00
_cell.angle_beta   90.00
_cell.angle_gamma   90.00
#
_symmetry.space_group_name_H-M   'P 1'
#
loop_
_entity.id
_entity.type
_entity.pdbx_description
1 polymer ?
#
loop_
_entity_poly.entity_id
_entity_poly.type
_entity_poly.pdbx_seq_one_letter_code
_entity_poly.pdbx_strand_id
1 'polypeptide(L)'
;MVRIGVVGTNWITERLLEAANSVDDFKLTAVYSRTNEKAEEFANKYGVTKLFTNLEEMATSVDIDAVYIATPNSLHAEQAILFLQKGKHVLCEKPMAANAAEIKRMIQAAKDHHVLLMEAMKSTFLPNFKVIQDHLHKIGPIRRYFASYCQYSSRYDQYKEGIVLNAFKPEFANGSLMDLGVYCLYPLITLFGEPTEVKATAIMLDSGVDGEGNVLLKYDDKDAVVMYSKITNSYLPSEIQGEIGSMIIDKIHTPEKVEIHYNDGTVEPLTVDQSHPAMYYEVKEFIELIKQGKIESDTNSYENSYTTMKVLDKVRNEIGLNYPNDYK
;
A
#
# COMPACT_ATOMS: atom_id res chain seq x y z
N MET A 1 -13.08 20.31 9.18
CA MET A 1 -12.74 20.06 7.76
C MET A 1 -11.22 20.10 7.64
N VAL A 2 -10.62 19.04 7.10
CA VAL A 2 -9.17 18.89 6.92
C VAL A 2 -8.81 19.31 5.49
N ARG A 3 -7.85 20.24 5.36
CA ARG A 3 -7.41 20.78 4.07
C ARG A 3 -6.24 19.94 3.55
N ILE A 4 -6.47 19.29 2.42
CA ILE A 4 -5.55 18.31 1.85
C ILE A 4 -4.86 18.90 0.62
N GLY A 5 -3.54 18.76 0.58
CA GLY A 5 -2.76 18.94 -0.62
C GLY A 5 -2.42 17.61 -1.28
N VAL A 6 -2.30 17.57 -2.61
CA VAL A 6 -1.84 16.36 -3.30
C VAL A 6 -0.48 16.57 -3.93
N VAL A 7 0.41 15.60 -3.77
CA VAL A 7 1.77 15.55 -4.32
C VAL A 7 1.85 14.40 -5.31
N GLY A 8 1.74 14.73 -6.61
CA GLY A 8 1.58 13.77 -7.70
C GLY A 8 0.19 13.84 -8.32
N THR A 9 0.15 14.02 -9.65
CA THR A 9 -1.06 14.24 -10.45
C THR A 9 -1.32 13.07 -11.40
N ASN A 10 -1.21 11.85 -10.89
CA ASN A 10 -1.40 10.63 -11.65
C ASN A 10 -2.80 10.01 -11.41
N TRP A 11 -3.11 8.93 -12.12
CA TRP A 11 -4.41 8.25 -12.07
C TRP A 11 -4.81 7.75 -10.66
N ILE A 12 -3.82 7.40 -9.80
CA ILE A 12 -4.15 6.93 -8.43
C ILE A 12 -4.62 8.09 -7.55
N THR A 13 -4.08 9.30 -7.77
CA THR A 13 -4.56 10.51 -7.11
C THR A 13 -6.00 10.82 -7.54
N GLU A 14 -6.34 10.66 -8.84
CA GLU A 14 -7.71 10.82 -9.31
C GLU A 14 -8.66 9.83 -8.61
N ARG A 15 -8.27 8.55 -8.51
CA ARG A 15 -9.02 7.51 -7.80
C ARG A 15 -9.24 7.81 -6.31
N LEU A 16 -8.21 8.32 -5.65
CA LEU A 16 -8.35 8.74 -4.25
C LEU A 16 -9.34 9.89 -4.12
N LEU A 17 -9.26 10.90 -4.98
CA LEU A 17 -10.16 12.05 -4.94
C LEU A 17 -11.60 11.67 -5.26
N GLU A 18 -11.83 10.75 -6.21
CA GLU A 18 -13.17 10.18 -6.48
C GLU A 18 -13.75 9.53 -5.22
N ALA A 19 -12.95 8.72 -4.51
CA ALA A 19 -13.35 8.07 -3.28
C ALA A 19 -13.57 9.07 -2.13
N ALA A 20 -12.74 10.10 -2.05
CA ALA A 20 -12.79 11.14 -1.02
C ALA A 20 -14.00 12.08 -1.14
N ASN A 21 -14.64 12.15 -2.31
CA ASN A 21 -15.84 13.00 -2.53
C ASN A 21 -16.99 12.71 -1.56
N SER A 22 -17.07 11.50 -1.03
CA SER A 22 -18.09 11.09 -0.06
C SER A 22 -17.57 10.98 1.38
N VAL A 23 -16.34 11.46 1.64
CA VAL A 23 -15.76 11.51 3.00
C VAL A 23 -16.03 12.87 3.62
N ASP A 24 -16.75 12.86 4.74
CA ASP A 24 -17.00 14.08 5.51
C ASP A 24 -15.68 14.71 5.97
N ASP A 25 -15.67 16.04 6.03
CA ASP A 25 -14.50 16.81 6.47
C ASP A 25 -13.25 16.74 5.58
N PHE A 26 -13.28 16.06 4.43
CA PHE A 26 -12.21 16.13 3.42
C PHE A 26 -12.37 17.36 2.52
N LYS A 27 -11.29 18.08 2.28
CA LYS A 27 -11.26 19.18 1.30
C LYS A 27 -9.93 19.25 0.58
N LEU A 28 -9.94 19.01 -0.73
CA LEU A 28 -8.77 19.29 -1.58
C LEU A 28 -8.57 20.81 -1.70
N THR A 29 -7.40 21.31 -1.32
CA THR A 29 -7.09 22.74 -1.31
C THR A 29 -5.86 23.11 -2.13
N ALA A 30 -4.94 22.18 -2.37
CA ALA A 30 -3.68 22.45 -3.04
C ALA A 30 -3.23 21.28 -3.92
N VAL A 31 -2.55 21.62 -5.02
CA VAL A 31 -1.95 20.65 -5.96
C VAL A 31 -0.49 21.00 -6.17
N TYR A 32 0.37 19.98 -6.03
CA TYR A 32 1.76 20.06 -6.45
C TYR A 32 2.00 19.24 -7.72
N SER A 33 2.70 19.79 -8.67
CA SER A 33 3.30 19.08 -9.80
C SER A 33 4.67 19.69 -10.14
N ARG A 34 5.52 18.94 -10.85
CA ARG A 34 6.84 19.40 -11.27
C ARG A 34 6.81 20.59 -12.23
N THR A 35 5.71 20.77 -12.93
CA THR A 35 5.50 21.90 -13.84
C THR A 35 4.15 22.55 -13.55
N ASN A 36 4.07 23.85 -13.81
CA ASN A 36 2.85 24.63 -13.56
C ASN A 36 1.70 24.17 -14.47
N GLU A 37 1.99 23.83 -15.73
CA GLU A 37 1.01 23.39 -16.70
C GLU A 37 0.29 22.11 -16.24
N LYS A 38 1.06 21.14 -15.69
CA LYS A 38 0.48 19.90 -15.15
C LYS A 38 -0.30 20.13 -13.85
N ALA A 39 0.16 21.08 -13.02
CA ALA A 39 -0.57 21.46 -11.82
C ALA A 39 -1.92 22.10 -12.19
N GLU A 40 -1.92 23.04 -13.15
CA GLU A 40 -3.13 23.71 -13.65
C GLU A 40 -4.11 22.72 -14.30
N GLU A 41 -3.63 21.85 -15.19
CA GLU A 41 -4.47 20.83 -15.86
C GLU A 41 -5.19 19.97 -14.83
N PHE A 42 -4.47 19.48 -13.80
CA PHE A 42 -5.05 18.66 -12.76
C PHE A 42 -6.01 19.45 -11.86
N ALA A 43 -5.60 20.61 -11.39
CA ALA A 43 -6.36 21.45 -10.47
C ALA A 43 -7.69 21.94 -11.07
N ASN A 44 -7.72 22.25 -12.36
CA ASN A 44 -8.94 22.67 -13.07
C ASN A 44 -10.04 21.61 -13.02
N LYS A 45 -9.69 20.33 -13.00
CA LYS A 45 -10.68 19.24 -12.88
C LYS A 45 -11.42 19.25 -11.54
N TYR A 46 -10.77 19.80 -10.48
CA TYR A 46 -11.27 19.76 -9.11
C TYR A 46 -11.58 21.13 -8.52
N GLY A 47 -11.48 22.19 -9.30
CA GLY A 47 -11.75 23.57 -8.86
C GLY A 47 -10.77 24.11 -7.82
N VAL A 48 -9.51 23.63 -7.84
CA VAL A 48 -8.45 24.05 -6.92
C VAL A 48 -7.65 25.18 -7.55
N THR A 49 -7.36 26.21 -6.75
CA THR A 49 -6.62 27.41 -7.22
C THR A 49 -5.21 27.55 -6.63
N LYS A 50 -4.89 26.78 -5.58
CA LYS A 50 -3.56 26.79 -4.95
C LYS A 50 -2.67 25.77 -5.65
N LEU A 51 -1.70 26.27 -6.40
CA LEU A 51 -0.77 25.48 -7.19
C LEU A 51 0.65 25.68 -6.68
N PHE A 52 1.41 24.60 -6.62
CA PHE A 52 2.79 24.60 -6.20
C PHE A 52 3.66 23.80 -7.18
N THR A 53 4.84 24.33 -7.47
CA THR A 53 5.92 23.64 -8.19
C THR A 53 7.16 23.46 -7.32
N ASN A 54 7.12 24.00 -6.09
CA ASN A 54 8.13 23.85 -5.05
C ASN A 54 7.51 23.17 -3.82
N LEU A 55 8.08 22.04 -3.38
CA LEU A 55 7.59 21.28 -2.24
C LEU A 55 7.79 21.99 -0.90
N GLU A 56 8.89 22.75 -0.74
CA GLU A 56 9.16 23.54 0.47
C GLU A 56 8.10 24.64 0.67
N GLU A 57 7.73 25.32 -0.41
CA GLU A 57 6.68 26.34 -0.39
C GLU A 57 5.33 25.70 -0.01
N MET A 58 5.00 24.56 -0.61
CA MET A 58 3.79 23.83 -0.27
C MET A 58 3.79 23.38 1.20
N ALA A 59 4.90 22.82 1.68
CA ALA A 59 5.02 22.31 3.04
C ALA A 59 4.85 23.42 4.10
N THR A 60 5.27 24.64 3.81
CA THR A 60 5.11 25.80 4.70
C THR A 60 3.78 26.52 4.54
N SER A 61 2.96 26.16 3.56
CA SER A 61 1.67 26.82 3.30
C SER A 61 0.69 26.62 4.46
N VAL A 62 -0.01 27.71 4.78
CA VAL A 62 -1.13 27.69 5.74
C VAL A 62 -2.44 27.15 5.13
N ASP A 63 -2.46 26.92 3.83
CA ASP A 63 -3.65 26.47 3.10
C ASP A 63 -3.87 24.96 3.18
N ILE A 64 -2.94 24.18 3.76
CA ILE A 64 -3.01 22.74 3.94
C ILE A 64 -2.75 22.31 5.38
N ASP A 65 -3.46 21.30 5.83
CA ASP A 65 -3.26 20.63 7.11
C ASP A 65 -2.54 19.29 6.91
N ALA A 66 -2.78 18.64 5.78
CA ALA A 66 -2.22 17.34 5.44
C ALA A 66 -1.91 17.21 3.95
N VAL A 67 -1.12 16.22 3.59
CA VAL A 67 -0.83 15.88 2.20
C VAL A 67 -1.07 14.40 1.91
N TYR A 68 -1.50 14.13 0.68
CA TYR A 68 -1.44 12.82 0.06
C TYR A 68 -0.26 12.76 -0.91
N ILE A 69 0.65 11.81 -0.71
CA ILE A 69 1.85 11.63 -1.53
C ILE A 69 1.66 10.40 -2.42
N ALA A 70 1.67 10.62 -3.74
CA ALA A 70 1.49 9.60 -4.77
C ALA A 70 2.52 9.77 -5.91
N THR A 71 3.75 10.00 -5.56
CA THR A 71 4.90 10.08 -6.46
C THR A 71 5.53 8.69 -6.67
N PRO A 72 6.62 8.52 -7.43
CA PRO A 72 7.37 7.27 -7.43
C PRO A 72 7.87 6.88 -6.03
N ASN A 73 7.87 5.57 -5.72
CA ASN A 73 8.21 5.03 -4.39
C ASN A 73 9.53 5.57 -3.83
N SER A 74 10.55 5.73 -4.69
CA SER A 74 11.88 6.24 -4.32
C SER A 74 11.90 7.70 -3.80
N LEU A 75 10.79 8.43 -3.93
CA LEU A 75 10.65 9.82 -3.50
C LEU A 75 9.79 9.96 -2.24
N HIS A 76 9.07 8.92 -1.86
CA HIS A 76 8.09 8.97 -0.78
C HIS A 76 8.71 9.44 0.54
N ALA A 77 9.82 8.84 0.95
CA ALA A 77 10.42 9.12 2.25
C ALA A 77 10.89 10.58 2.40
N GLU A 78 11.64 11.09 1.44
CA GLU A 78 12.16 12.47 1.49
C GLU A 78 11.02 13.49 1.46
N GLN A 79 10.01 13.26 0.61
CA GLN A 79 8.84 14.12 0.54
C GLN A 79 8.00 14.07 1.81
N ALA A 80 7.72 12.87 2.34
CA ALA A 80 6.97 12.73 3.57
C ALA A 80 7.68 13.42 4.76
N ILE A 81 8.98 13.17 4.92
CA ILE A 81 9.79 13.79 5.99
C ILE A 81 9.72 15.31 5.91
N LEU A 82 9.82 15.88 4.72
CA LEU A 82 9.71 17.34 4.51
C LEU A 82 8.38 17.88 5.06
N PHE A 83 7.24 17.27 4.71
CA PHE A 83 5.93 17.72 5.18
C PHE A 83 5.74 17.49 6.68
N LEU A 84 6.15 16.32 7.20
CA LEU A 84 6.09 16.00 8.64
C LEU A 84 6.87 17.03 9.47
N GLN A 85 8.08 17.41 9.04
CA GLN A 85 8.91 18.43 9.69
C GLN A 85 8.29 19.83 9.70
N LYS A 86 7.36 20.11 8.79
CA LYS A 86 6.59 21.38 8.75
C LYS A 86 5.22 21.26 9.44
N GLY A 87 5.03 20.20 10.22
CA GLY A 87 3.79 20.02 11.00
C GLY A 87 2.58 19.60 10.16
N LYS A 88 2.79 19.00 8.97
CA LYS A 88 1.70 18.50 8.13
C LYS A 88 1.53 17.00 8.33
N HIS A 89 0.27 16.55 8.44
CA HIS A 89 -0.07 15.13 8.42
C HIS A 89 0.19 14.54 7.02
N VAL A 90 0.56 13.26 6.95
CA VAL A 90 0.92 12.61 5.69
C VAL A 90 0.19 11.29 5.52
N LEU A 91 -0.57 11.18 4.42
CA LEU A 91 -1.04 9.93 3.85
C LEU A 91 -0.11 9.60 2.67
N CYS A 92 0.66 8.51 2.78
CA CYS A 92 1.66 8.14 1.78
C CYS A 92 1.26 6.87 1.04
N GLU A 93 1.28 6.90 -0.29
CA GLU A 93 1.03 5.71 -1.11
C GLU A 93 1.94 4.54 -0.76
N LYS A 94 1.37 3.36 -0.98
CA LYS A 94 2.10 2.09 -0.81
C LYS A 94 3.03 1.81 -2.02
N PRO A 95 4.15 1.14 -1.79
CA PRO A 95 4.80 0.96 -0.49
C PRO A 95 5.26 2.30 0.05
N MET A 96 5.16 2.49 1.37
CA MET A 96 5.38 3.79 2.00
C MET A 96 6.78 4.36 1.77
N ALA A 97 7.77 3.49 1.50
CA ALA A 97 9.15 3.87 1.21
C ALA A 97 9.84 2.83 0.31
N ALA A 98 11.11 3.05 -0.04
CA ALA A 98 11.90 2.11 -0.84
C ALA A 98 12.56 1.01 0.02
N ASN A 99 12.75 1.24 1.33
CA ASN A 99 13.35 0.29 2.27
C ASN A 99 12.96 0.60 3.73
N ALA A 100 13.27 -0.33 4.65
CA ALA A 100 12.92 -0.20 6.07
C ALA A 100 13.67 0.95 6.78
N ALA A 101 14.86 1.31 6.35
CA ALA A 101 15.60 2.43 6.92
C ALA A 101 14.90 3.76 6.66
N GLU A 102 14.34 3.93 5.46
CA GLU A 102 13.54 5.10 5.10
C GLU A 102 12.26 5.19 5.95
N ILE A 103 11.52 4.08 6.13
CA ILE A 103 10.33 4.04 7.00
C ILE A 103 10.68 4.46 8.44
N LYS A 104 11.79 3.99 8.98
CA LYS A 104 12.26 4.40 10.31
C LYS A 104 12.42 5.91 10.44
N ARG A 105 13.05 6.56 9.43
CA ARG A 105 13.23 8.02 9.40
C ARG A 105 11.88 8.75 9.31
N MET A 106 10.94 8.25 8.49
CA MET A 106 9.60 8.82 8.38
C MET A 106 8.83 8.75 9.70
N ILE A 107 8.83 7.59 10.37
CA ILE A 107 8.19 7.39 11.67
C ILE A 107 8.81 8.32 12.72
N GLN A 108 10.15 8.45 12.74
CA GLN A 108 10.81 9.35 13.68
C GLN A 108 10.38 10.80 13.45
N ALA A 109 10.34 11.26 12.19
CA ALA A 109 9.89 12.62 11.86
C ALA A 109 8.43 12.87 12.28
N ALA A 110 7.53 11.89 12.09
CA ALA A 110 6.15 12.00 12.53
C ALA A 110 6.02 12.13 14.06
N LYS A 111 6.78 11.33 14.81
CA LYS A 111 6.82 11.36 16.27
C LYS A 111 7.39 12.67 16.81
N ASP A 112 8.52 13.15 16.24
CA ASP A 112 9.18 14.38 16.68
C ASP A 112 8.32 15.63 16.48
N HIS A 113 7.47 15.62 15.47
CA HIS A 113 6.60 16.75 15.12
C HIS A 113 5.13 16.55 15.53
N HIS A 114 4.80 15.44 16.19
CA HIS A 114 3.45 15.10 16.66
C HIS A 114 2.36 15.18 15.58
N VAL A 115 2.64 14.67 14.40
CA VAL A 115 1.74 14.64 13.25
C VAL A 115 1.47 13.22 12.79
N LEU A 116 0.31 12.99 12.17
CA LEU A 116 -0.07 11.69 11.65
C LEU A 116 0.74 11.35 10.39
N LEU A 117 1.34 10.15 10.41
CA LEU A 117 1.84 9.46 9.23
C LEU A 117 1.07 8.16 9.06
N MET A 118 0.48 7.91 7.89
CA MET A 118 -0.25 6.69 7.58
C MET A 118 0.11 6.19 6.19
N GLU A 119 0.34 4.87 6.05
CA GLU A 119 0.48 4.22 4.75
C GLU A 119 -0.88 4.00 4.11
N ALA A 120 -1.02 4.37 2.83
CA ALA A 120 -2.24 4.18 2.05
C ALA A 120 -2.35 2.74 1.55
N MET A 121 -2.38 1.79 2.47
CA MET A 121 -2.67 0.39 2.21
C MET A 121 -4.17 0.14 2.39
N LYS A 122 -4.94 0.42 1.36
CA LYS A 122 -6.41 0.37 1.37
C LYS A 122 -6.99 -0.97 1.78
N SER A 123 -6.30 -2.08 1.46
CA SER A 123 -6.82 -3.45 1.64
C SER A 123 -7.22 -3.75 3.08
N THR A 124 -6.46 -3.26 4.04
CA THR A 124 -6.65 -3.51 5.48
C THR A 124 -7.81 -2.73 6.11
N PHE A 125 -8.28 -1.67 5.45
CA PHE A 125 -9.42 -0.87 5.89
C PHE A 125 -10.76 -1.37 5.32
N LEU A 126 -10.73 -2.31 4.37
CA LEU A 126 -11.95 -2.83 3.77
C LEU A 126 -12.80 -3.62 4.78
N PRO A 127 -14.14 -3.45 4.79
CA PRO A 127 -15.02 -4.20 5.68
C PRO A 127 -14.80 -5.72 5.60
N ASN A 128 -14.59 -6.27 4.41
CA ASN A 128 -14.32 -7.69 4.25
C ASN A 128 -12.94 -8.12 4.79
N PHE A 129 -11.95 -7.23 4.89
CA PHE A 129 -10.70 -7.55 5.58
C PHE A 129 -10.92 -7.66 7.10
N LYS A 130 -11.74 -6.78 7.66
CA LYS A 130 -12.14 -6.91 9.07
C LYS A 130 -12.93 -8.21 9.32
N VAL A 131 -13.80 -8.61 8.41
CA VAL A 131 -14.49 -9.91 8.48
C VAL A 131 -13.48 -11.06 8.50
N ILE A 132 -12.42 -11.01 7.68
CA ILE A 132 -11.35 -12.00 7.71
C ILE A 132 -10.73 -12.07 9.11
N GLN A 133 -10.31 -10.93 9.68
CA GLN A 133 -9.70 -10.87 11.00
C GLN A 133 -10.63 -11.43 12.10
N ASP A 134 -11.88 -11.00 12.13
CA ASP A 134 -12.84 -11.34 13.18
C ASP A 134 -13.22 -12.86 13.16
N HIS A 135 -13.08 -13.53 12.00
CA HIS A 135 -13.53 -14.92 11.82
C HIS A 135 -12.39 -15.95 11.69
N LEU A 136 -11.12 -15.55 11.82
CA LEU A 136 -9.99 -16.51 11.78
C LEU A 136 -10.13 -17.65 12.78
N HIS A 137 -10.70 -17.39 13.97
CA HIS A 137 -10.89 -18.37 15.01
C HIS A 137 -11.81 -19.55 14.60
N LYS A 138 -12.68 -19.37 13.60
CA LYS A 138 -13.62 -20.37 13.13
C LYS A 138 -12.98 -21.52 12.38
N ILE A 139 -11.81 -21.33 11.80
CA ILE A 139 -11.12 -22.38 11.03
C ILE A 139 -10.14 -23.19 11.88
N GLY A 140 -10.10 -22.97 13.20
CA GLY A 140 -9.19 -23.65 14.13
C GLY A 140 -7.74 -23.18 14.03
N PRO A 141 -6.77 -23.99 14.51
CA PRO A 141 -5.36 -23.66 14.39
C PRO A 141 -4.98 -23.43 12.92
N ILE A 142 -4.46 -22.25 12.61
CA ILE A 142 -4.06 -21.88 11.25
C ILE A 142 -2.75 -22.57 10.91
N ARG A 143 -2.66 -23.16 9.71
CA ARG A 143 -1.49 -23.90 9.23
C ARG A 143 -0.85 -23.25 8.02
N ARG A 144 -1.64 -22.61 7.17
CA ARG A 144 -1.11 -21.93 5.97
C ARG A 144 -1.87 -20.68 5.61
N TYR A 145 -1.12 -19.66 5.17
CA TYR A 145 -1.63 -18.53 4.42
C TYR A 145 -1.14 -18.63 2.98
N PHE A 146 -2.06 -18.57 2.01
CA PHE A 146 -1.75 -18.49 0.59
C PHE A 146 -2.34 -17.20 0.02
N ALA A 147 -1.51 -16.38 -0.63
CA ALA A 147 -1.98 -15.18 -1.32
C ALA A 147 -1.37 -15.06 -2.71
N SER A 148 -2.19 -14.67 -3.67
CA SER A 148 -1.78 -14.45 -5.05
C SER A 148 -2.27 -13.09 -5.54
N TYR A 149 -1.34 -12.30 -6.10
CA TYR A 149 -1.68 -11.12 -6.87
C TYR A 149 -0.84 -11.07 -8.14
N CYS A 150 -1.34 -11.74 -9.17
CA CYS A 150 -0.71 -11.78 -10.49
C CYS A 150 -1.65 -11.10 -11.48
N GLN A 151 -1.24 -9.96 -12.00
CA GLN A 151 -1.99 -9.17 -12.97
C GLN A 151 -1.06 -8.69 -14.08
N TYR A 152 -1.31 -9.16 -15.30
CA TYR A 152 -0.56 -8.71 -16.47
C TYR A 152 -0.67 -7.19 -16.63
N SER A 153 0.46 -6.51 -16.57
CA SER A 153 0.52 -5.07 -16.65
C SER A 153 0.31 -4.59 -18.09
N SER A 154 -0.61 -3.64 -18.29
CA SER A 154 -0.77 -2.97 -19.61
C SER A 154 0.50 -2.27 -20.10
N ARG A 155 1.49 -2.05 -19.21
CA ARG A 155 2.78 -1.44 -19.54
C ARG A 155 3.82 -2.48 -19.96
N TYR A 156 3.54 -3.77 -19.82
CA TYR A 156 4.50 -4.83 -20.14
C TYR A 156 4.65 -5.04 -21.65
N ASP A 157 3.61 -4.76 -22.44
CA ASP A 157 3.73 -4.82 -23.91
C ASP A 157 4.74 -3.78 -24.41
N GLN A 158 4.67 -2.54 -23.92
CA GLN A 158 5.66 -1.51 -24.23
C GLN A 158 7.07 -1.90 -23.76
N TYR A 159 7.18 -2.56 -22.59
CA TYR A 159 8.45 -3.09 -22.13
C TYR A 159 9.07 -4.10 -23.12
N LYS A 160 8.27 -5.03 -23.65
CA LYS A 160 8.72 -6.01 -24.68
C LYS A 160 9.16 -5.33 -25.98
N GLU A 161 8.65 -4.13 -26.27
CA GLU A 161 9.05 -3.28 -27.39
C GLU A 161 10.29 -2.41 -27.07
N GLY A 162 10.91 -2.58 -25.89
CA GLY A 162 12.09 -1.83 -25.47
C GLY A 162 11.79 -0.49 -24.77
N ILE A 163 10.51 -0.18 -24.51
CA ILE A 163 10.10 1.07 -23.83
C ILE A 163 9.90 0.80 -22.34
N VAL A 164 10.91 1.12 -21.52
CA VAL A 164 10.86 0.91 -20.08
C VAL A 164 10.12 2.05 -19.38
N LEU A 165 8.89 1.80 -18.96
CA LEU A 165 8.08 2.74 -18.19
C LEU A 165 8.40 2.66 -16.68
N ASN A 166 7.92 3.65 -15.90
CA ASN A 166 8.22 3.81 -14.47
C ASN A 166 7.98 2.54 -13.63
N ALA A 167 6.96 1.73 -13.99
CA ALA A 167 6.63 0.49 -13.31
C ALA A 167 7.72 -0.60 -13.36
N PHE A 168 8.69 -0.44 -14.26
CA PHE A 168 9.79 -1.38 -14.51
C PHE A 168 11.17 -0.72 -14.37
N LYS A 169 11.26 0.38 -13.61
CA LYS A 169 12.50 1.14 -13.38
C LYS A 169 12.99 1.00 -11.95
N PRO A 170 14.21 0.50 -11.72
CA PRO A 170 14.79 0.39 -10.38
C PRO A 170 15.03 1.77 -9.73
N GLU A 171 15.24 2.85 -10.52
CA GLU A 171 15.42 4.22 -10.02
C GLU A 171 14.18 4.74 -9.29
N PHE A 172 13.02 4.13 -9.54
CA PHE A 172 11.77 4.47 -8.86
C PHE A 172 11.40 3.51 -7.74
N ALA A 173 12.32 2.60 -7.36
CA ALA A 173 12.08 1.55 -6.37
C ALA A 173 10.81 0.76 -6.69
N ASN A 174 10.66 0.35 -7.95
CA ASN A 174 9.49 -0.34 -8.49
C ASN A 174 9.85 -1.78 -8.89
N GLY A 175 8.88 -2.53 -9.37
CA GLY A 175 8.95 -3.94 -9.72
C GLY A 175 7.65 -4.64 -9.35
N SER A 176 7.57 -5.93 -9.52
CA SER A 176 6.37 -6.70 -9.20
C SER A 176 6.17 -6.87 -7.70
N LEU A 177 7.23 -7.13 -6.95
CA LEU A 177 7.21 -7.28 -5.49
C LEU A 177 6.65 -6.01 -4.82
N MET A 178 7.25 -4.87 -5.12
CA MET A 178 6.91 -3.59 -4.49
C MET A 178 5.53 -3.08 -4.88
N ASP A 179 5.04 -3.39 -6.09
CA ASP A 179 3.74 -2.91 -6.54
C ASP A 179 2.58 -3.87 -6.23
N LEU A 180 2.78 -5.18 -6.41
CA LEU A 180 1.76 -6.21 -6.25
C LEU A 180 2.02 -7.13 -5.05
N GLY A 181 3.27 -7.58 -4.86
CA GLY A 181 3.65 -8.44 -3.74
C GLY A 181 3.36 -7.82 -2.38
N VAL A 182 3.50 -6.51 -2.25
CA VAL A 182 3.17 -5.76 -1.03
C VAL A 182 1.71 -5.98 -0.59
N TYR A 183 0.77 -6.11 -1.53
CA TYR A 183 -0.64 -6.39 -1.23
C TYR A 183 -0.91 -7.81 -0.69
N CYS A 184 0.03 -8.73 -0.90
CA CYS A 184 -0.04 -10.07 -0.31
C CYS A 184 0.67 -10.12 1.04
N LEU A 185 1.76 -9.38 1.19
CA LEU A 185 2.59 -9.39 2.39
C LEU A 185 2.03 -8.49 3.51
N TYR A 186 1.50 -7.32 3.18
CA TYR A 186 0.96 -6.41 4.20
C TYR A 186 -0.21 -7.02 4.99
N PRO A 187 -1.24 -7.62 4.34
CA PRO A 187 -2.28 -8.37 5.03
C PRO A 187 -1.74 -9.53 5.88
N LEU A 188 -0.75 -10.27 5.36
CA LEU A 188 -0.11 -11.35 6.10
C LEU A 188 0.51 -10.85 7.42
N ILE A 189 1.27 -9.75 7.34
CA ILE A 189 1.91 -9.13 8.51
C ILE A 189 0.87 -8.59 9.49
N THR A 190 -0.18 -7.95 8.99
CA THR A 190 -1.28 -7.45 9.82
C THR A 190 -1.99 -8.57 10.58
N LEU A 191 -2.12 -9.76 9.98
CA LEU A 191 -2.80 -10.91 10.60
C LEU A 191 -1.89 -11.72 11.54
N PHE A 192 -0.60 -11.88 11.22
CA PHE A 192 0.26 -12.88 11.86
C PHE A 192 1.62 -12.34 12.33
N GLY A 193 1.92 -11.07 12.10
CA GLY A 193 3.20 -10.46 12.50
C GLY A 193 4.38 -10.89 11.62
N GLU A 194 5.60 -10.70 12.14
CA GLU A 194 6.86 -10.97 11.44
C GLU A 194 7.14 -12.47 11.31
N PRO A 195 7.47 -12.98 10.10
CA PRO A 195 7.91 -14.37 9.92
C PRO A 195 9.33 -14.59 10.45
N THR A 196 9.60 -15.81 10.90
CA THR A 196 10.92 -16.22 11.41
C THR A 196 11.94 -16.44 10.30
N GLU A 197 11.50 -16.87 9.11
CA GLU A 197 12.34 -17.11 7.94
C GLU A 197 11.62 -16.70 6.65
N VAL A 198 12.39 -16.20 5.68
CA VAL A 198 11.91 -15.80 4.36
C VAL A 198 12.81 -16.40 3.29
N LYS A 199 12.22 -17.05 2.27
CA LYS A 199 12.87 -17.53 1.06
C LYS A 199 12.10 -17.07 -0.15
N ALA A 200 12.83 -16.67 -1.19
CA ALA A 200 12.19 -16.15 -2.40
C ALA A 200 12.93 -16.55 -3.69
N THR A 201 12.16 -16.59 -4.77
CA THR A 201 12.66 -16.69 -6.15
C THR A 201 11.90 -15.70 -7.02
N ALA A 202 12.54 -15.20 -8.09
CA ALA A 202 11.92 -14.28 -9.02
C ALA A 202 12.45 -14.48 -10.46
N ILE A 203 11.66 -14.04 -11.43
CA ILE A 203 12.12 -13.79 -12.78
C ILE A 203 12.50 -12.31 -12.87
N MET A 204 13.80 -12.07 -12.99
CA MET A 204 14.33 -10.72 -13.16
C MET A 204 14.23 -10.27 -14.61
N LEU A 205 13.82 -9.03 -14.84
CA LEU A 205 13.75 -8.41 -16.14
C LEU A 205 15.06 -7.69 -16.48
N ASP A 206 15.35 -7.49 -17.76
CA ASP A 206 16.57 -6.82 -18.24
C ASP A 206 16.73 -5.39 -17.70
N SER A 207 15.64 -4.76 -17.29
CA SER A 207 15.68 -3.45 -16.63
C SER A 207 16.24 -3.47 -15.20
N GLY A 208 16.43 -4.66 -14.61
CA GLY A 208 16.93 -4.83 -13.26
C GLY A 208 15.85 -4.89 -12.17
N VAL A 209 14.56 -4.93 -12.51
CA VAL A 209 13.47 -5.21 -11.57
C VAL A 209 12.89 -6.60 -11.77
N ASP A 210 12.15 -7.09 -10.80
CA ASP A 210 11.43 -8.34 -10.87
C ASP A 210 10.13 -8.22 -11.70
N GLY A 211 9.91 -9.17 -12.61
CA GLY A 211 8.67 -9.30 -13.37
C GLY A 211 7.62 -10.11 -12.64
N GLU A 212 8.04 -11.15 -11.93
CA GLU A 212 7.22 -11.99 -11.06
C GLU A 212 8.08 -12.64 -9.98
N GLY A 213 7.44 -13.18 -8.94
CA GLY A 213 8.15 -13.92 -7.91
C GLY A 213 7.24 -14.71 -6.99
N ASN A 214 7.91 -15.57 -6.19
CA ASN A 214 7.30 -16.42 -5.19
C ASN A 214 8.05 -16.26 -3.87
N VAL A 215 7.32 -16.20 -2.76
CA VAL A 215 7.89 -16.09 -1.42
C VAL A 215 7.34 -17.20 -0.53
N LEU A 216 8.22 -17.87 0.17
CA LEU A 216 7.91 -18.79 1.25
C LEU A 216 8.30 -18.15 2.58
N LEU A 217 7.37 -18.08 3.52
CA LEU A 217 7.57 -17.46 4.82
C LEU A 217 7.23 -18.48 5.91
N LYS A 218 8.12 -18.62 6.89
CA LYS A 218 7.96 -19.55 8.00
C LYS A 218 7.58 -18.79 9.27
N TYR A 219 6.67 -19.36 10.02
CA TYR A 219 6.35 -19.03 11.40
C TYR A 219 6.55 -20.29 12.27
N ASP A 220 6.40 -20.19 13.58
CA ASP A 220 6.63 -21.34 14.47
C ASP A 220 5.60 -22.47 14.28
N ASP A 221 4.34 -22.12 13.95
CA ASP A 221 3.19 -23.02 13.88
C ASP A 221 2.47 -23.03 12.51
N LYS A 222 2.91 -22.21 11.57
CA LYS A 222 2.32 -22.08 10.23
C LYS A 222 3.36 -21.70 9.18
N ASP A 223 3.00 -21.80 7.93
CA ASP A 223 3.76 -21.22 6.82
C ASP A 223 2.90 -20.25 5.98
N ALA A 224 3.56 -19.47 5.12
CA ALA A 224 2.86 -18.67 4.13
C ALA A 224 3.53 -18.81 2.75
N VAL A 225 2.69 -18.78 1.72
CA VAL A 225 3.08 -18.80 0.31
C VAL A 225 2.49 -17.59 -0.38
N VAL A 226 3.33 -16.78 -0.98
CA VAL A 226 2.92 -15.59 -1.73
C VAL A 226 3.40 -15.68 -3.17
N MET A 227 2.49 -15.40 -4.10
CA MET A 227 2.78 -15.29 -5.53
C MET A 227 2.41 -13.89 -6.02
N TYR A 228 3.28 -13.29 -6.82
CA TYR A 228 3.00 -11.97 -7.41
C TYR A 228 3.61 -11.89 -8.81
N SER A 229 2.92 -11.20 -9.72
CA SER A 229 3.38 -11.05 -11.11
C SER A 229 2.79 -9.83 -11.79
N LYS A 230 3.62 -9.11 -12.54
CA LYS A 230 3.21 -8.07 -13.52
C LYS A 230 3.27 -8.57 -14.96
N ILE A 231 3.79 -9.78 -15.18
CA ILE A 231 4.02 -10.35 -16.50
C ILE A 231 3.12 -11.54 -16.83
N THR A 232 2.35 -12.01 -15.85
CA THR A 232 1.34 -13.08 -15.99
C THR A 232 0.08 -12.74 -15.22
N ASN A 233 -1.03 -13.45 -15.51
CA ASN A 233 -2.25 -13.42 -14.71
C ASN A 233 -2.37 -14.68 -13.87
N SER A 234 -3.02 -14.58 -12.70
CA SER A 234 -3.54 -15.72 -11.95
C SER A 234 -5.02 -15.52 -11.66
N TYR A 235 -5.76 -16.61 -11.67
CA TYR A 235 -7.19 -16.66 -11.34
C TYR A 235 -7.46 -17.42 -10.05
N LEU A 236 -6.39 -17.78 -9.32
CA LEU A 236 -6.49 -18.46 -8.04
C LEU A 236 -6.93 -17.49 -6.95
N PRO A 237 -7.92 -17.85 -6.10
CA PRO A 237 -8.22 -17.10 -4.90
C PRO A 237 -7.06 -17.17 -3.90
N SER A 238 -7.05 -16.27 -2.95
CA SER A 238 -6.22 -16.38 -1.76
C SER A 238 -6.93 -17.24 -0.71
N GLU A 239 -6.17 -17.86 0.20
CA GLU A 239 -6.71 -18.84 1.13
C GLU A 239 -5.97 -18.79 2.48
N ILE A 240 -6.71 -18.92 3.58
CA ILE A 240 -6.16 -19.16 4.91
C ILE A 240 -6.63 -20.52 5.37
N GLN A 241 -5.69 -21.48 5.52
CA GLN A 241 -5.97 -22.86 5.83
C GLN A 241 -5.84 -23.13 7.32
N GLY A 242 -6.89 -23.62 7.92
CA GLY A 242 -6.93 -24.08 9.31
C GLY A 242 -7.24 -25.58 9.42
N GLU A 243 -7.16 -26.14 10.62
CA GLU A 243 -7.40 -27.56 10.86
C GLU A 243 -8.89 -27.95 10.78
N ILE A 244 -9.80 -26.99 10.90
CA ILE A 244 -11.25 -27.23 10.88
C ILE A 244 -11.86 -26.86 9.53
N GLY A 245 -11.22 -25.91 8.80
CA GLY A 245 -11.69 -25.45 7.50
C GLY A 245 -10.71 -24.46 6.88
N SER A 246 -11.05 -23.98 5.70
CA SER A 246 -10.28 -22.97 4.96
C SER A 246 -11.13 -21.76 4.67
N MET A 247 -10.57 -20.58 4.89
CA MET A 247 -11.18 -19.31 4.50
C MET A 247 -10.72 -18.96 3.08
N ILE A 248 -11.66 -18.87 2.15
CA ILE A 248 -11.43 -18.53 0.75
C ILE A 248 -11.71 -17.04 0.55
N ILE A 249 -10.75 -16.35 -0.05
CA ILE A 249 -10.77 -14.90 -0.30
C ILE A 249 -10.56 -14.70 -1.79
N ASP A 250 -11.52 -14.14 -2.49
CA ASP A 250 -11.44 -13.99 -3.96
C ASP A 250 -10.22 -13.19 -4.41
N LYS A 251 -9.92 -12.09 -3.72
CA LYS A 251 -8.77 -11.19 -3.99
C LYS A 251 -8.25 -10.60 -2.69
N ILE A 252 -7.03 -10.92 -2.29
CA ILE A 252 -6.45 -10.40 -1.04
C ILE A 252 -6.27 -8.88 -1.06
N HIS A 253 -5.99 -8.29 -2.22
CA HIS A 253 -5.77 -6.85 -2.38
C HIS A 253 -7.06 -6.03 -2.31
N THR A 254 -8.22 -6.64 -2.56
CA THR A 254 -9.54 -6.01 -2.49
C THR A 254 -10.57 -7.13 -2.33
N PRO A 255 -10.73 -7.69 -1.11
CA PRO A 255 -11.66 -8.80 -0.90
C PRO A 255 -13.11 -8.36 -1.11
N GLU A 256 -13.75 -8.94 -2.12
CA GLU A 256 -15.15 -8.73 -2.48
C GLU A 256 -16.02 -9.93 -2.07
N LYS A 257 -15.40 -11.12 -1.98
CA LYS A 257 -16.05 -12.36 -1.51
C LYS A 257 -15.17 -13.08 -0.51
N VAL A 258 -15.74 -13.41 0.65
CA VAL A 258 -15.11 -14.19 1.73
C VAL A 258 -16.07 -15.29 2.19
N GLU A 259 -15.58 -16.51 2.25
CA GLU A 259 -16.36 -17.65 2.72
C GLU A 259 -15.46 -18.67 3.43
N ILE A 260 -16.01 -19.48 4.36
CA ILE A 260 -15.31 -20.59 4.98
C ILE A 260 -15.85 -21.89 4.41
N HIS A 261 -14.94 -22.76 3.97
CA HIS A 261 -15.20 -24.13 3.59
C HIS A 261 -14.74 -25.03 4.73
N TYR A 262 -15.68 -25.66 5.45
CA TYR A 262 -15.38 -26.57 6.56
C TYR A 262 -15.06 -27.98 6.07
N ASN A 263 -14.31 -28.75 6.88
CA ASN A 263 -13.92 -30.13 6.55
C ASN A 263 -15.10 -31.09 6.46
N ASP A 264 -16.25 -30.77 7.04
CA ASP A 264 -17.48 -31.55 6.93
C ASP A 264 -18.26 -31.28 5.62
N GLY A 265 -17.75 -30.41 4.76
CA GLY A 265 -18.33 -30.01 3.48
C GLY A 265 -19.32 -28.86 3.57
N THR A 266 -19.57 -28.30 4.75
CA THR A 266 -20.39 -27.08 4.86
C THR A 266 -19.63 -25.84 4.40
N VAL A 267 -20.37 -24.85 3.88
CA VAL A 267 -19.82 -23.57 3.44
C VAL A 267 -20.55 -22.43 4.15
N GLU A 268 -19.80 -21.56 4.80
CA GLU A 268 -20.32 -20.37 5.48
C GLU A 268 -19.93 -19.11 4.72
N PRO A 269 -20.88 -18.37 4.11
CA PRO A 269 -20.59 -17.07 3.51
C PRO A 269 -20.38 -16.03 4.62
N LEU A 270 -19.29 -15.26 4.50
CA LEU A 270 -18.95 -14.20 5.47
C LEU A 270 -18.99 -12.79 4.85
N THR A 271 -19.09 -12.70 3.54
CA THR A 271 -19.05 -11.42 2.80
C THR A 271 -20.04 -10.41 3.36
N VAL A 272 -19.56 -9.19 3.59
CA VAL A 272 -20.38 -8.03 3.92
C VAL A 272 -20.38 -7.02 2.77
N ASP A 273 -21.42 -6.20 2.69
CA ASP A 273 -21.50 -5.16 1.68
C ASP A 273 -20.43 -4.07 1.86
N GLN A 274 -19.83 -3.66 0.75
CA GLN A 274 -18.84 -2.59 0.67
C GLN A 274 -19.40 -1.48 -0.23
N SER A 275 -20.21 -0.63 0.36
CA SER A 275 -21.03 0.39 -0.36
C SER A 275 -20.21 1.54 -0.96
N HIS A 276 -18.92 1.66 -0.59
CA HIS A 276 -18.05 2.73 -1.07
C HIS A 276 -16.85 2.20 -1.87
N PRO A 277 -16.23 3.02 -2.74
CA PRO A 277 -14.96 2.68 -3.39
C PRO A 277 -13.87 2.30 -2.37
N ALA A 278 -12.97 1.38 -2.73
CA ALA A 278 -12.00 0.81 -1.79
C ALA A 278 -11.15 1.85 -1.05
N MET A 279 -10.76 2.95 -1.70
CA MET A 279 -9.95 4.01 -1.09
C MET A 279 -10.75 4.92 -0.13
N TYR A 280 -12.07 4.87 -0.14
CA TYR A 280 -12.92 5.63 0.78
C TYR A 280 -12.59 5.33 2.25
N TYR A 281 -12.41 4.06 2.58
CA TYR A 281 -12.22 3.63 3.96
C TYR A 281 -10.89 4.10 4.54
N GLU A 282 -9.82 4.10 3.76
CA GLU A 282 -8.52 4.62 4.19
C GLU A 282 -8.51 6.15 4.33
N VAL A 283 -9.17 6.87 3.39
CA VAL A 283 -9.29 8.33 3.47
C VAL A 283 -10.13 8.72 4.68
N LYS A 284 -11.24 8.03 4.92
CA LYS A 284 -12.08 8.25 6.10
C LYS A 284 -11.30 8.06 7.40
N GLU A 285 -10.59 6.94 7.54
CA GLU A 285 -9.73 6.67 8.70
C GLU A 285 -8.71 7.79 8.90
N PHE A 286 -8.01 8.20 7.84
CA PHE A 286 -7.01 9.26 7.91
C PHE A 286 -7.60 10.59 8.44
N ILE A 287 -8.76 11.00 7.93
CA ILE A 287 -9.47 12.21 8.39
C ILE A 287 -9.89 12.09 9.86
N GLU A 288 -10.43 10.94 10.26
CA GLU A 288 -10.88 10.71 11.64
C GLU A 288 -9.72 10.70 12.64
N LEU A 289 -8.57 10.10 12.28
CA LEU A 289 -7.36 10.11 13.10
C LEU A 289 -6.81 11.52 13.32
N ILE A 290 -6.79 12.36 12.28
CA ILE A 290 -6.39 13.78 12.40
C ILE A 290 -7.31 14.51 13.38
N LYS A 291 -8.63 14.33 13.26
CA LYS A 291 -9.61 14.98 14.17
C LYS A 291 -9.46 14.52 15.61
N GLN A 292 -9.00 13.30 15.84
CA GLN A 292 -8.73 12.74 17.17
C GLN A 292 -7.34 13.13 17.72
N GLY A 293 -6.50 13.82 16.93
CA GLY A 293 -5.14 14.16 17.32
C GLY A 293 -4.20 12.97 17.41
N LYS A 294 -4.52 11.88 16.71
CA LYS A 294 -3.68 10.68 16.62
C LYS A 294 -2.50 10.93 15.68
N ILE A 295 -1.38 10.30 15.96
CA ILE A 295 -0.18 10.37 15.10
C ILE A 295 0.07 9.07 14.33
N GLU A 296 -0.68 8.03 14.61
CA GLU A 296 -0.56 6.68 14.07
C GLU A 296 -1.94 6.03 13.93
N SER A 297 -2.12 5.15 12.95
CA SER A 297 -3.30 4.29 12.80
C SER A 297 -3.12 2.99 13.57
N ASP A 298 -4.17 2.52 14.21
CA ASP A 298 -4.17 1.21 14.88
C ASP A 298 -4.21 0.05 13.85
N THR A 299 -4.72 0.31 12.64
CA THR A 299 -4.82 -0.69 11.54
C THR A 299 -3.54 -0.71 10.69
N ASN A 300 -3.20 0.41 10.06
CA ASN A 300 -1.93 0.57 9.35
C ASN A 300 -0.90 1.22 10.29
N SER A 301 -0.54 0.46 11.32
CA SER A 301 0.39 0.91 12.35
C SER A 301 1.81 1.07 11.81
N TYR A 302 2.62 1.85 12.52
CA TYR A 302 4.04 1.96 12.24
C TYR A 302 4.75 0.60 12.25
N GLU A 303 4.35 -0.28 13.16
CA GLU A 303 4.90 -1.63 13.25
C GLU A 303 4.54 -2.46 12.03
N ASN A 304 3.27 -2.43 11.57
CA ASN A 304 2.85 -3.17 10.38
C ASN A 304 3.59 -2.68 9.13
N SER A 305 3.68 -1.37 8.91
CA SER A 305 4.39 -0.80 7.75
C SER A 305 5.89 -1.10 7.79
N TYR A 306 6.51 -0.94 8.97
CA TYR A 306 7.94 -1.21 9.15
C TYR A 306 8.27 -2.70 8.97
N THR A 307 7.49 -3.59 9.59
CA THR A 307 7.70 -5.03 9.50
C THR A 307 7.45 -5.54 8.07
N THR A 308 6.40 -5.04 7.40
CA THR A 308 6.17 -5.37 5.99
C THR A 308 7.38 -4.99 5.13
N MET A 309 7.92 -3.78 5.30
CA MET A 309 9.08 -3.35 4.54
C MET A 309 10.34 -4.15 4.88
N LYS A 310 10.56 -4.53 6.14
CA LYS A 310 11.65 -5.46 6.52
C LYS A 310 11.54 -6.80 5.78
N VAL A 311 10.32 -7.32 5.64
CA VAL A 311 10.08 -8.56 4.88
C VAL A 311 10.32 -8.35 3.40
N LEU A 312 9.86 -7.23 2.83
CA LEU A 312 10.15 -6.86 1.43
C LEU A 312 11.67 -6.74 1.20
N ASP A 313 12.42 -6.12 2.12
CA ASP A 313 13.88 -6.03 2.04
C ASP A 313 14.55 -7.42 2.09
N LYS A 314 14.07 -8.34 2.97
CA LYS A 314 14.55 -9.73 3.00
C LYS A 314 14.28 -10.43 1.66
N VAL A 315 13.08 -10.28 1.08
CA VAL A 315 12.74 -10.85 -0.24
C VAL A 315 13.64 -10.27 -1.32
N ARG A 316 13.82 -8.94 -1.35
CA ARG A 316 14.71 -8.28 -2.32
C ARG A 316 16.15 -8.81 -2.25
N ASN A 317 16.67 -9.00 -1.04
CA ASN A 317 18.01 -9.58 -0.85
C ASN A 317 18.10 -11.01 -1.38
N GLU A 318 17.08 -11.85 -1.15
CA GLU A 318 17.04 -13.25 -1.66
C GLU A 318 17.03 -13.30 -3.21
N ILE A 319 16.34 -12.37 -3.87
CA ILE A 319 16.24 -12.34 -5.34
C ILE A 319 17.28 -11.42 -6.01
N GLY A 320 18.14 -10.76 -5.24
CA GLY A 320 19.17 -9.85 -5.77
C GLY A 320 18.65 -8.51 -6.29
N LEU A 321 17.45 -8.07 -5.86
CA LEU A 321 16.85 -6.80 -6.28
C LEU A 321 17.33 -5.63 -5.41
N ASN A 322 18.08 -4.70 -6.01
CA ASN A 322 18.62 -3.52 -5.33
C ASN A 322 18.10 -2.24 -5.97
N TYR A 323 17.93 -1.22 -5.13
CA TYR A 323 17.53 0.12 -5.57
C TYR A 323 18.60 1.16 -5.23
N PRO A 324 18.69 2.28 -5.98
CA PRO A 324 19.60 3.37 -5.62
C PRO A 324 19.38 3.92 -4.20
N ASN A 325 18.16 3.79 -3.66
CA ASN A 325 17.82 4.21 -2.29
C ASN A 325 18.52 3.37 -1.19
N ASP A 326 18.96 2.17 -1.50
CA ASP A 326 19.62 1.27 -0.54
C ASP A 326 21.06 1.72 -0.20
N TYR A 327 21.58 2.66 -0.96
CA TYR A 327 22.95 3.21 -0.83
C TYR A 327 22.97 4.67 -0.33
N LYS A 328 21.83 5.20 0.09
CA LYS A 328 21.69 6.56 0.66
C LYS A 328 21.68 6.51 2.22
#